data_0de01c2d931a61809d281f7ecfe1a7d4
#
_entry.id   0de01c2d931a61809d281f7ecfe1a7d4
#
_cell.length_a   1.000
_cell.length_b   1.000
_cell.length_c   1.000
_cell.angle_alpha   90.00
_cell.angle_beta   90.00
_cell.angle_gamma   90.00
#
_symmetry.space_group_name_H-M   'P 1'
#
loop_
_entity.id
_entity.type
_entity.pdbx_description
1 polymer ?
#
loop_
_entity_poly.entity_id
_entity_poly.type
_entity_poly.pdbx_seq_one_letter_code
_entity_poly.pdbx_strand_id
1 'polypeptide(L)'
;MAHPASADENHDGTRDTDAPSTHDPSTDASEVRADTRTILGLAWPALVVLAATPLYLLWDTAVVGRLGALDLAALAAGATVLSTVTTQLTFLSYGTTARAARHYGAGRRSSAIYEGVQASWVAVGVGAVLAAIVFSFAPHIMGFFSSDATVVHLATQWMRVTCLSVIPALLVMAGNGWLRGMSNTRLPLYFTLAGVIPMAITVPWSVGRYGMVGSAYANVLGESIIAACFLGALVVFWRREGDGRPLSPQWNVIKAQLTMGRDLIARSLSFQVAFISAAAVAGRMGSAPLAAHQILLQLWNFLTLVLDSVAIAAQALVGAALGAGSARHARRVGNIVLRFSVAASVLLALCLGAGAGVIPRLFTQDPAVLSTMAGPWWMLVVLVLMGGVVFALDGVLLGAADVAFLRTATMVSVIVGFIPVVWMAYIFHWGLVGVWCGLLGFISIRLAAVVWRYRGSAWTDNAL
;
A
#
# COMPACT_ATOMS: atom_id res chain seq x y z
N MET A 1 79.64 -35.01 -17.98
CA MET A 1 79.95 -35.46 -19.35
C MET A 1 78.72 -35.10 -20.19
N ALA A 2 78.99 -34.16 -21.05
CA ALA A 2 78.54 -34.00 -22.43
C ALA A 2 77.08 -33.69 -22.72
N HIS A 3 76.81 -32.44 -23.00
CA HIS A 3 76.06 -31.86 -24.10
C HIS A 3 76.32 -32.59 -25.47
N PRO A 4 75.52 -32.40 -26.54
CA PRO A 4 74.84 -31.15 -27.01
C PRO A 4 73.48 -31.39 -27.69
N ALA A 5 72.67 -30.35 -27.83
CA ALA A 5 72.39 -29.42 -28.94
C ALA A 5 71.72 -30.05 -30.17
N SER A 6 70.63 -29.48 -30.69
CA SER A 6 70.45 -28.37 -31.60
C SER A 6 69.03 -28.44 -32.14
N ALA A 7 68.29 -27.31 -32.18
CA ALA A 7 67.96 -26.49 -33.35
C ALA A 7 67.11 -27.26 -34.41
N ASP A 8 66.06 -26.82 -34.96
CA ASP A 8 65.62 -25.55 -35.54
C ASP A 8 64.16 -25.60 -36.02
N GLU A 9 63.62 -24.47 -36.06
CA GLU A 9 62.89 -23.79 -37.15
C GLU A 9 61.47 -24.20 -37.53
N ASN A 10 60.63 -23.24 -37.35
CA ASN A 10 59.89 -22.45 -38.35
C ASN A 10 58.42 -22.73 -38.57
N HIS A 11 57.77 -21.63 -38.50
CA HIS A 11 56.72 -21.05 -39.34
C HIS A 11 55.26 -21.36 -39.08
N ASP A 12 54.66 -20.30 -38.69
CA ASP A 12 53.53 -19.59 -39.41
C ASP A 12 52.10 -20.19 -39.32
N GLY A 13 51.20 -19.37 -38.97
CA GLY A 13 49.79 -19.68 -39.19
C GLY A 13 48.86 -19.03 -38.16
N THR A 14 48.79 -17.68 -38.17
CA THR A 14 47.62 -16.96 -37.78
C THR A 14 46.36 -17.64 -38.25
N ARG A 15 45.49 -18.03 -37.35
CA ARG A 15 44.04 -18.07 -37.55
C ARG A 15 43.35 -17.73 -36.25
N ASP A 16 42.97 -16.45 -36.15
CA ASP A 16 41.82 -16.02 -35.38
C ASP A 16 40.64 -16.91 -35.76
N THR A 17 40.17 -17.73 -34.85
CA THR A 17 38.84 -18.30 -34.91
C THR A 17 38.07 -17.70 -33.77
N ASP A 18 37.36 -16.62 -34.08
CA ASP A 18 36.18 -16.18 -33.35
C ASP A 18 35.28 -17.40 -33.05
N ALA A 19 35.35 -17.88 -31.83
CA ALA A 19 34.36 -18.80 -31.34
C ALA A 19 33.08 -17.96 -31.10
N PRO A 20 31.97 -18.26 -31.80
CA PRO A 20 30.69 -17.61 -31.46
C PRO A 20 30.35 -18.02 -30.06
N SER A 21 30.16 -17.00 -29.19
CA SER A 21 29.55 -17.17 -27.88
C SER A 21 28.24 -17.91 -28.06
N THR A 22 28.22 -19.20 -27.73
CA THR A 22 27.00 -19.98 -27.64
C THR A 22 26.11 -19.38 -26.57
N HIS A 23 25.20 -18.49 -26.95
CA HIS A 23 24.06 -18.14 -26.16
C HIS A 23 23.30 -19.45 -25.92
N ASP A 24 23.34 -19.92 -24.70
CA ASP A 24 22.52 -21.05 -24.23
C ASP A 24 21.07 -20.60 -24.20
N PRO A 25 20.19 -21.11 -25.07
CA PRO A 25 18.79 -20.71 -25.09
C PRO A 25 18.00 -21.16 -23.85
N SER A 26 18.62 -21.95 -22.97
CA SER A 26 17.97 -22.46 -21.75
C SER A 26 17.98 -21.46 -20.58
N THR A 27 18.77 -20.39 -20.66
CA THR A 27 18.80 -19.31 -19.64
C THR A 27 17.70 -18.26 -19.84
N ASP A 28 17.07 -18.20 -21.00
CA ASP A 28 15.98 -17.22 -21.29
C ASP A 28 14.59 -17.64 -20.77
N ALA A 29 14.42 -18.84 -20.27
CA ALA A 29 13.11 -19.38 -19.91
C ALA A 29 12.61 -18.96 -18.50
N SER A 30 13.42 -18.33 -17.67
CA SER A 30 13.05 -17.90 -16.32
C SER A 30 12.96 -16.37 -16.13
N GLU A 31 13.28 -15.58 -17.15
CA GLU A 31 13.03 -14.13 -17.09
C GLU A 31 11.51 -13.87 -17.14
N VAL A 32 10.93 -13.47 -16.02
CA VAL A 32 9.57 -12.94 -15.99
C VAL A 32 9.52 -11.78 -16.98
N ARG A 33 8.93 -12.00 -18.16
CA ARG A 33 8.83 -10.95 -19.18
C ARG A 33 8.05 -9.79 -18.60
N ALA A 34 8.75 -8.71 -18.29
CA ALA A 34 8.14 -7.45 -17.89
C ALA A 34 7.51 -6.80 -19.13
N ASP A 35 6.33 -7.28 -19.48
CA ASP A 35 5.49 -6.71 -20.53
C ASP A 35 4.34 -5.91 -19.88
N THR A 36 3.84 -4.90 -20.55
CA THR A 36 2.67 -4.11 -20.12
C THR A 36 1.50 -5.01 -19.73
N ARG A 37 1.33 -6.13 -20.43
CA ARG A 37 0.29 -7.13 -20.12
C ARG A 37 0.50 -7.80 -18.75
N THR A 38 1.74 -8.07 -18.37
CA THR A 38 2.08 -8.64 -17.05
C THR A 38 1.80 -7.63 -15.94
N ILE A 39 2.18 -6.36 -16.14
CA ILE A 39 1.90 -5.28 -15.18
C ILE A 39 0.40 -5.12 -15.00
N LEU A 40 -0.36 -5.04 -16.08
CA LEU A 40 -1.82 -4.92 -16.03
C LEU A 40 -2.46 -6.15 -15.36
N GLY A 41 -1.95 -7.36 -15.66
CA GLY A 41 -2.41 -8.61 -15.06
C GLY A 41 -2.21 -8.69 -13.55
N LEU A 42 -1.23 -7.98 -13.00
CA LEU A 42 -0.98 -7.87 -11.56
C LEU A 42 -1.73 -6.67 -10.93
N ALA A 43 -1.75 -5.53 -11.62
CA ALA A 43 -2.34 -4.30 -11.11
C ALA A 43 -3.87 -4.34 -11.04
N TRP A 44 -4.54 -4.89 -12.07
CA TRP A 44 -5.99 -4.95 -12.10
C TRP A 44 -6.62 -5.73 -10.91
N PRO A 45 -6.18 -6.96 -10.58
CA PRO A 45 -6.73 -7.64 -9.42
C PRO A 45 -6.39 -6.93 -8.10
N ALA A 46 -5.18 -6.34 -8.02
CA ALA A 46 -4.79 -5.55 -6.87
C ALA A 46 -5.67 -4.30 -6.68
N LEU A 47 -6.05 -3.62 -7.77
CA LEU A 47 -6.97 -2.48 -7.73
C LEU A 47 -8.33 -2.88 -7.15
N VAL A 48 -8.90 -4.01 -7.58
CA VAL A 48 -10.18 -4.48 -7.05
C VAL A 48 -10.09 -4.81 -5.56
N VAL A 49 -8.99 -5.45 -5.13
CA VAL A 49 -8.75 -5.71 -3.70
C VAL A 49 -8.64 -4.42 -2.90
N LEU A 50 -7.93 -3.41 -3.40
CA LEU A 50 -7.79 -2.10 -2.74
C LEU A 50 -9.12 -1.35 -2.68
N ALA A 51 -9.94 -1.42 -3.72
CA ALA A 51 -11.23 -0.75 -3.79
C ALA A 51 -12.32 -1.45 -2.95
N ALA A 52 -12.19 -2.74 -2.66
CA ALA A 52 -13.19 -3.52 -1.96
C ALA A 52 -13.53 -2.96 -0.56
N THR A 53 -12.51 -2.60 0.21
CA THR A 53 -12.69 -2.06 1.56
C THR A 53 -13.41 -0.69 1.58
N PRO A 54 -13.02 0.32 0.80
CA PRO A 54 -13.74 1.58 0.72
C PRO A 54 -15.19 1.41 0.23
N LEU A 55 -15.43 0.55 -0.76
CA LEU A 55 -16.77 0.29 -1.26
C LEU A 55 -17.65 -0.39 -0.21
N TYR A 56 -17.09 -1.35 0.52
CA TYR A 56 -17.80 -1.98 1.63
C TYR A 56 -18.15 -0.96 2.73
N LEU A 57 -17.20 -0.10 3.11
CA LEU A 57 -17.43 0.92 4.14
C LEU A 57 -18.53 1.90 3.73
N LEU A 58 -18.61 2.29 2.47
CA LEU A 58 -19.71 3.11 1.95
C LEU A 58 -21.06 2.38 2.08
N TRP A 59 -21.09 1.09 1.73
CA TRP A 59 -22.29 0.26 1.87
C TRP A 59 -22.73 0.13 3.33
N ASP A 60 -21.80 -0.21 4.22
CA ASP A 60 -22.04 -0.34 5.66
C ASP A 60 -22.59 0.97 6.25
N THR A 61 -21.97 2.10 5.92
CA THR A 61 -22.40 3.44 6.31
C THR A 61 -23.82 3.75 5.81
N ALA A 62 -24.15 3.36 4.58
CA ALA A 62 -25.48 3.56 4.02
C ALA A 62 -26.55 2.72 4.72
N VAL A 63 -26.23 1.50 5.14
CA VAL A 63 -27.14 0.61 5.87
C VAL A 63 -27.34 1.10 7.31
N VAL A 64 -26.26 1.39 8.04
CA VAL A 64 -26.32 1.87 9.43
C VAL A 64 -26.95 3.26 9.50
N GLY A 65 -26.72 4.11 8.52
CA GLY A 65 -27.32 5.46 8.43
C GLY A 65 -28.85 5.45 8.43
N ARG A 66 -29.49 4.33 8.06
CA ARG A 66 -30.95 4.18 8.13
C ARG A 66 -31.47 3.97 9.56
N LEU A 67 -30.62 3.63 10.54
CA LEU A 67 -31.02 3.50 11.94
C LEU A 67 -31.22 4.87 12.61
N GLY A 68 -30.43 5.87 12.21
CA GLY A 68 -30.50 7.22 12.74
C GLY A 68 -29.18 7.93 12.89
N ALA A 69 -29.22 9.19 13.27
CA ALA A 69 -28.02 10.05 13.36
C ALA A 69 -27.07 9.63 14.48
N LEU A 70 -27.58 9.10 15.60
CA LEU A 70 -26.74 8.65 16.72
C LEU A 70 -25.93 7.41 16.34
N ASP A 71 -26.55 6.42 15.69
CA ASP A 71 -25.89 5.21 15.21
C ASP A 71 -24.83 5.55 14.16
N LEU A 72 -25.16 6.45 13.23
CA LEU A 72 -24.23 6.91 12.20
C LEU A 72 -23.03 7.65 12.80
N ALA A 73 -23.24 8.51 13.79
CA ALA A 73 -22.17 9.20 14.49
C ALA A 73 -21.24 8.23 15.25
N ALA A 74 -21.84 7.23 15.91
CA ALA A 74 -21.10 6.19 16.61
C ALA A 74 -20.29 5.31 15.65
N LEU A 75 -20.87 4.92 14.50
CA LEU A 75 -20.14 4.20 13.45
C LEU A 75 -18.97 5.03 12.90
N ALA A 76 -19.20 6.32 12.62
CA ALA A 76 -18.16 7.20 12.10
C ALA A 76 -16.96 7.33 13.06
N ALA A 77 -17.23 7.47 14.38
CA ALA A 77 -16.18 7.50 15.40
C ALA A 77 -15.40 6.18 15.44
N GLY A 78 -16.10 5.05 15.51
CA GLY A 78 -15.48 3.72 15.53
C GLY A 78 -14.69 3.40 14.26
N ALA A 79 -15.26 3.67 13.09
CA ALA A 79 -14.60 3.46 11.80
C ALA A 79 -13.34 4.33 11.63
N THR A 80 -13.34 5.55 12.16
CA THR A 80 -12.16 6.42 12.14
C THR A 80 -10.99 5.81 12.91
N VAL A 81 -11.25 5.27 14.10
CA VAL A 81 -10.22 4.60 14.91
C VAL A 81 -9.73 3.34 14.20
N LEU A 82 -10.66 2.51 13.73
CA LEU A 82 -10.31 1.26 13.04
C LEU A 82 -9.48 1.52 11.79
N SER A 83 -9.89 2.49 10.95
CA SER A 83 -9.15 2.83 9.73
C SER A 83 -7.76 3.38 10.02
N THR A 84 -7.62 4.18 11.08
CA THR A 84 -6.32 4.69 11.54
C THR A 84 -5.40 3.55 11.94
N VAL A 85 -5.90 2.61 12.74
CA VAL A 85 -5.12 1.43 13.17
C VAL A 85 -4.76 0.56 11.97
N THR A 86 -5.71 0.21 11.11
CA THR A 86 -5.47 -0.67 9.96
C THR A 86 -4.52 -0.04 8.94
N THR A 87 -4.57 1.27 8.73
CA THR A 87 -3.61 1.97 7.87
C THR A 87 -2.18 1.81 8.37
N GLN A 88 -1.95 1.87 9.69
CA GLN A 88 -0.62 1.63 10.24
C GLN A 88 -0.17 0.17 10.09
N LEU A 89 -1.09 -0.77 10.01
CA LEU A 89 -0.79 -2.20 9.91
C LEU A 89 -0.49 -2.67 8.47
N THR A 90 -0.67 -1.83 7.46
CA THR A 90 -0.32 -2.15 6.06
C THR A 90 1.16 -2.48 5.86
N PHE A 91 2.02 -2.13 6.84
CA PHE A 91 3.43 -2.51 6.82
C PHE A 91 3.62 -4.03 6.64
N LEU A 92 2.72 -4.83 7.21
CA LEU A 92 2.83 -6.28 7.14
C LEU A 92 2.67 -6.78 5.71
N SER A 93 1.75 -6.20 4.94
CA SER A 93 1.58 -6.53 3.52
C SER A 93 2.80 -6.11 2.70
N TYR A 94 3.23 -4.86 2.80
CA TYR A 94 4.36 -4.36 2.01
C TYR A 94 5.69 -5.03 2.37
N GLY A 95 5.96 -5.22 3.68
CA GLY A 95 7.15 -5.90 4.15
C GLY A 95 7.24 -7.34 3.68
N THR A 96 6.15 -8.08 3.82
CA THR A 96 6.09 -9.49 3.38
C THR A 96 6.20 -9.61 1.87
N THR A 97 5.58 -8.69 1.08
CA THR A 97 5.69 -8.69 -0.39
C THR A 97 7.13 -8.57 -0.84
N ALA A 98 7.90 -7.62 -0.29
CA ALA A 98 9.28 -7.40 -0.68
C ALA A 98 10.17 -8.63 -0.43
N ARG A 99 10.04 -9.23 0.75
CA ARG A 99 10.82 -10.40 1.17
C ARG A 99 10.44 -11.66 0.39
N ALA A 100 9.13 -11.93 0.26
CA ALA A 100 8.64 -13.07 -0.52
C ALA A 100 9.00 -12.96 -2.00
N ALA A 101 8.92 -11.76 -2.60
CA ALA A 101 9.29 -11.53 -4.00
C ALA A 101 10.78 -11.84 -4.26
N ARG A 102 11.67 -11.46 -3.37
CA ARG A 102 13.10 -11.78 -3.50
C ARG A 102 13.37 -13.29 -3.43
N HIS A 103 12.75 -14.00 -2.49
CA HIS A 103 12.88 -15.45 -2.41
C HIS A 103 12.30 -16.14 -3.65
N TYR A 104 11.15 -15.65 -4.12
CA TYR A 104 10.50 -16.18 -5.31
C TYR A 104 11.35 -15.98 -6.57
N GLY A 105 11.91 -14.77 -6.76
CA GLY A 105 12.80 -14.47 -7.87
C GLY A 105 14.11 -15.26 -7.85
N ALA A 106 14.61 -15.62 -6.66
CA ALA A 106 15.76 -16.50 -6.47
C ALA A 106 15.44 -17.99 -6.71
N GLY A 107 14.22 -18.33 -7.17
CA GLY A 107 13.79 -19.72 -7.37
C GLY A 107 13.46 -20.48 -6.07
N ARG A 108 13.56 -19.83 -4.92
CA ARG A 108 13.35 -20.43 -3.59
C ARG A 108 11.89 -20.27 -3.13
N ARG A 109 10.98 -20.99 -3.80
CA ARG A 109 9.54 -20.90 -3.53
C ARG A 109 9.15 -21.27 -2.11
N SER A 110 9.77 -22.33 -1.55
CA SER A 110 9.56 -22.72 -0.16
C SER A 110 9.88 -21.59 0.84
N SER A 111 10.96 -20.86 0.59
CA SER A 111 11.33 -19.70 1.41
C SER A 111 10.35 -18.53 1.27
N ALA A 112 9.79 -18.30 0.07
CA ALA A 112 8.75 -17.30 -0.14
C ALA A 112 7.47 -17.63 0.65
N ILE A 113 7.04 -18.89 0.64
CA ILE A 113 5.90 -19.37 1.43
C ILE A 113 6.21 -19.26 2.92
N TYR A 114 7.44 -19.58 3.32
CA TYR A 114 7.88 -19.48 4.71
C TYR A 114 7.84 -18.05 5.27
N GLU A 115 8.12 -17.03 4.46
CA GLU A 115 7.88 -15.63 4.84
C GLU A 115 6.40 -15.38 5.17
N GLY A 116 5.47 -15.99 4.42
CA GLY A 116 4.03 -15.93 4.71
C GLY A 116 3.67 -16.61 6.05
N VAL A 117 4.29 -17.75 6.38
CA VAL A 117 4.10 -18.41 7.68
C VAL A 117 4.55 -17.51 8.82
N GLN A 118 5.74 -16.92 8.71
CA GLN A 118 6.28 -16.05 9.75
C GLN A 118 5.49 -14.74 9.86
N ALA A 119 5.04 -14.16 8.75
CA ALA A 119 4.15 -13.00 8.74
C ALA A 119 2.80 -13.30 9.39
N SER A 120 2.28 -14.53 9.27
CA SER A 120 1.06 -14.95 9.96
C SER A 120 1.26 -15.01 11.48
N TRP A 121 2.42 -15.42 11.97
CA TRP A 121 2.75 -15.32 13.40
C TRP A 121 2.84 -13.89 13.90
N VAL A 122 3.43 -12.98 13.10
CA VAL A 122 3.43 -11.55 13.41
C VAL A 122 2.00 -11.02 13.45
N ALA A 123 1.15 -11.41 12.48
CA ALA A 123 -0.26 -11.02 12.43
C ALA A 123 -1.02 -11.43 13.70
N VAL A 124 -0.85 -12.68 14.15
CA VAL A 124 -1.51 -13.17 15.37
C VAL A 124 -0.98 -12.45 16.60
N GLY A 125 0.36 -12.34 16.76
CA GLY A 125 0.97 -11.71 17.93
C GLY A 125 0.64 -10.23 18.06
N VAL A 126 0.86 -9.45 16.99
CA VAL A 126 0.55 -8.01 16.97
C VAL A 126 -0.96 -7.79 17.06
N GLY A 127 -1.74 -8.59 16.33
CA GLY A 127 -3.20 -8.51 16.33
C GLY A 127 -3.81 -8.78 17.71
N ALA A 128 -3.31 -9.77 18.43
CA ALA A 128 -3.77 -10.07 19.78
C ALA A 128 -3.49 -8.93 20.78
N VAL A 129 -2.28 -8.35 20.71
CA VAL A 129 -1.91 -7.20 21.55
C VAL A 129 -2.79 -6.00 21.24
N LEU A 130 -2.96 -5.67 19.95
CA LEU A 130 -3.79 -4.53 19.54
C LEU A 130 -5.28 -4.74 19.88
N ALA A 131 -5.81 -5.95 19.65
CA ALA A 131 -7.19 -6.29 20.02
C ALA A 131 -7.40 -6.11 21.53
N ALA A 132 -6.47 -6.59 22.36
CA ALA A 132 -6.53 -6.44 23.81
C ALA A 132 -6.48 -4.96 24.24
N ILE A 133 -5.61 -4.16 23.64
CA ILE A 133 -5.52 -2.70 23.91
C ILE A 133 -6.82 -2.02 23.51
N VAL A 134 -7.30 -2.22 22.27
CA VAL A 134 -8.54 -1.59 21.77
C VAL A 134 -9.74 -2.01 22.61
N PHE A 135 -9.86 -3.29 22.95
CA PHE A 135 -10.95 -3.80 23.80
C PHE A 135 -10.97 -3.13 25.18
N SER A 136 -9.79 -3.06 25.83
CA SER A 136 -9.65 -2.52 27.19
C SER A 136 -9.88 -1.02 27.25
N PHE A 137 -9.37 -0.27 26.26
CA PHE A 137 -9.41 1.18 26.24
C PHE A 137 -10.56 1.76 25.39
N ALA A 138 -11.41 0.92 24.79
CA ALA A 138 -12.50 1.36 23.92
C ALA A 138 -13.37 2.49 24.51
N PRO A 139 -13.80 2.47 25.78
CA PRO A 139 -14.60 3.56 26.34
C PRO A 139 -13.83 4.90 26.39
N HIS A 140 -12.56 4.86 26.75
CA HIS A 140 -11.71 6.05 26.82
C HIS A 140 -11.43 6.62 25.43
N ILE A 141 -11.17 5.75 24.45
CA ILE A 141 -10.94 6.14 23.06
C ILE A 141 -12.20 6.79 22.50
N MET A 142 -13.37 6.18 22.69
CA MET A 142 -14.63 6.71 22.17
C MET A 142 -15.06 8.01 22.90
N GLY A 143 -14.80 8.13 24.21
CA GLY A 143 -15.03 9.36 24.96
C GLY A 143 -14.20 10.56 24.48
N PHE A 144 -13.06 10.31 23.80
CA PHE A 144 -12.29 11.38 23.14
C PHE A 144 -12.99 11.92 21.88
N PHE A 145 -13.76 11.08 21.17
CA PHE A 145 -14.42 11.44 19.91
C PHE A 145 -15.81 12.07 20.11
N SER A 146 -16.49 11.79 21.21
CA SER A 146 -17.83 12.32 21.48
C SER A 146 -18.04 12.58 22.97
N SER A 147 -18.75 13.66 23.29
CA SER A 147 -19.24 13.96 24.64
C SER A 147 -20.65 13.37 24.91
N ASP A 148 -21.33 12.88 23.89
CA ASP A 148 -22.64 12.24 24.03
C ASP A 148 -22.48 10.81 24.57
N ALA A 149 -23.02 10.55 25.76
CA ALA A 149 -22.92 9.27 26.43
C ALA A 149 -23.51 8.11 25.61
N THR A 150 -24.57 8.38 24.84
CA THR A 150 -25.23 7.37 23.99
C THR A 150 -24.33 6.98 22.82
N VAL A 151 -23.73 7.97 22.15
CA VAL A 151 -22.78 7.75 21.06
C VAL A 151 -21.55 6.99 21.56
N VAL A 152 -20.99 7.39 22.70
CA VAL A 152 -19.84 6.71 23.33
C VAL A 152 -20.17 5.26 23.66
N HIS A 153 -21.35 5.00 24.22
CA HIS A 153 -21.77 3.64 24.57
C HIS A 153 -21.92 2.75 23.32
N LEU A 154 -22.64 3.21 22.29
CA LEU A 154 -22.83 2.49 21.03
C LEU A 154 -21.50 2.23 20.32
N ALA A 155 -20.67 3.27 20.20
CA ALA A 155 -19.34 3.16 19.56
C ALA A 155 -18.41 2.20 20.33
N THR A 156 -18.48 2.20 21.66
CA THR A 156 -17.72 1.27 22.51
C THR A 156 -18.15 -0.18 22.29
N GLN A 157 -19.46 -0.45 22.23
CA GLN A 157 -19.97 -1.80 21.95
C GLN A 157 -19.52 -2.27 20.57
N TRP A 158 -19.68 -1.44 19.54
CA TRP A 158 -19.25 -1.72 18.19
C TRP A 158 -17.75 -1.99 18.13
N MET A 159 -16.94 -1.15 18.75
CA MET A 159 -15.47 -1.26 18.77
C MET A 159 -15.02 -2.55 19.45
N ARG A 160 -15.63 -2.96 20.56
CA ARG A 160 -15.31 -4.20 21.26
C ARG A 160 -15.59 -5.44 20.43
N VAL A 161 -16.63 -5.44 19.61
CA VAL A 161 -16.90 -6.54 18.68
C VAL A 161 -15.91 -6.48 17.50
N THR A 162 -15.74 -5.29 16.90
CA THR A 162 -14.90 -5.12 15.73
C THR A 162 -13.41 -5.40 16.03
N CYS A 163 -12.93 -5.20 17.26
CA CYS A 163 -11.53 -5.53 17.60
C CYS A 163 -11.21 -7.03 17.40
N LEU A 164 -12.22 -7.92 17.38
CA LEU A 164 -12.03 -9.32 17.04
C LEU A 164 -11.64 -9.52 15.57
N SER A 165 -11.94 -8.58 14.68
CA SER A 165 -11.52 -8.63 13.29
C SER A 165 -10.06 -8.21 13.07
N VAL A 166 -9.38 -7.63 14.06
CA VAL A 166 -8.00 -7.14 13.92
C VAL A 166 -7.03 -8.27 13.59
N ILE A 167 -7.15 -9.44 14.25
CA ILE A 167 -6.33 -10.60 13.93
C ILE A 167 -6.60 -11.12 12.52
N PRO A 168 -7.87 -11.42 12.13
CA PRO A 168 -8.18 -11.76 10.74
C PRO A 168 -7.66 -10.73 9.72
N ALA A 169 -7.87 -9.44 9.94
CA ALA A 169 -7.41 -8.38 9.03
C ALA A 169 -5.89 -8.40 8.84
N LEU A 170 -5.12 -8.61 9.92
CA LEU A 170 -3.66 -8.74 9.81
C LEU A 170 -3.25 -10.03 9.09
N LEU A 171 -3.96 -11.13 9.29
CA LEU A 171 -3.73 -12.37 8.53
C LEU A 171 -4.01 -12.17 7.04
N VAL A 172 -5.05 -11.41 6.69
CA VAL A 172 -5.34 -11.00 5.31
C VAL A 172 -4.19 -10.15 4.74
N MET A 173 -3.63 -9.22 5.51
CA MET A 173 -2.48 -8.40 5.08
C MET A 173 -1.22 -9.26 4.86
N ALA A 174 -0.93 -10.20 5.76
CA ALA A 174 0.17 -11.16 5.59
C ALA A 174 -0.05 -12.03 4.35
N GLY A 175 -1.27 -12.53 4.16
CA GLY A 175 -1.70 -13.32 3.02
C GLY A 175 -1.54 -12.58 1.69
N ASN A 176 -2.04 -11.36 1.62
CA ASN A 176 -1.84 -10.46 0.48
C ASN A 176 -0.35 -10.28 0.19
N GLY A 177 0.46 -10.09 1.24
CA GLY A 177 1.89 -9.85 1.11
C GLY A 177 2.63 -11.00 0.42
N TRP A 178 2.54 -12.22 0.94
CA TRP A 178 3.30 -13.34 0.37
C TRP A 178 2.79 -13.78 -1.00
N LEU A 179 1.48 -13.76 -1.26
CA LEU A 179 0.94 -14.10 -2.59
C LEU A 179 1.33 -13.06 -3.65
N ARG A 180 1.26 -11.76 -3.32
CA ARG A 180 1.73 -10.70 -4.22
C ARG A 180 3.23 -10.84 -4.48
N GLY A 181 4.01 -11.16 -3.45
CA GLY A 181 5.44 -11.44 -3.58
C GLY A 181 5.74 -12.60 -4.53
N MET A 182 4.88 -13.62 -4.58
CA MET A 182 4.93 -14.71 -5.54
C MET A 182 4.31 -14.34 -6.91
N SER A 183 4.10 -13.05 -7.19
CA SER A 183 3.48 -12.53 -8.42
C SER A 183 2.06 -13.06 -8.66
N ASN A 184 1.35 -13.43 -7.59
CA ASN A 184 -0.03 -13.89 -7.66
C ASN A 184 -0.98 -12.90 -6.99
N THR A 185 -1.66 -12.07 -7.78
CA THR A 185 -2.67 -11.11 -7.31
C THR A 185 -4.10 -11.59 -7.54
N ARG A 186 -4.28 -12.71 -8.28
CA ARG A 186 -5.61 -13.27 -8.57
C ARG A 186 -6.21 -14.01 -7.36
N LEU A 187 -5.40 -14.81 -6.64
CA LEU A 187 -5.88 -15.49 -5.44
C LEU A 187 -6.35 -14.51 -4.37
N PRO A 188 -5.57 -13.45 -4.01
CA PRO A 188 -6.04 -12.38 -3.16
C PRO A 188 -7.38 -11.78 -3.58
N LEU A 189 -7.59 -11.55 -4.89
CA LEU A 189 -8.86 -11.06 -5.40
C LEU A 189 -10.03 -12.02 -5.09
N TYR A 190 -9.88 -13.31 -5.41
CA TYR A 190 -10.92 -14.29 -5.15
C TYR A 190 -11.23 -14.45 -3.65
N PHE A 191 -10.20 -14.44 -2.80
CA PHE A 191 -10.38 -14.54 -1.35
C PHE A 191 -11.06 -13.29 -0.78
N THR A 192 -10.67 -12.10 -1.24
CA THR A 192 -11.33 -10.85 -0.85
C THR A 192 -12.80 -10.85 -1.25
N LEU A 193 -13.13 -11.26 -2.48
CA LEU A 193 -14.52 -11.36 -2.92
C LEU A 193 -15.31 -12.40 -2.14
N ALA A 194 -14.68 -13.54 -1.80
CA ALA A 194 -15.31 -14.61 -1.01
C ALA A 194 -15.72 -14.15 0.40
N GLY A 195 -15.07 -13.13 0.97
CA GLY A 195 -15.47 -12.57 2.26
C GLY A 195 -16.29 -11.30 2.15
N VAL A 196 -15.95 -10.39 1.22
CA VAL A 196 -16.65 -9.11 1.08
C VAL A 196 -18.10 -9.29 0.59
N ILE A 197 -18.36 -10.25 -0.29
CA ILE A 197 -19.71 -10.50 -0.80
C ILE A 197 -20.63 -11.01 0.32
N PRO A 198 -20.32 -12.07 1.08
CA PRO A 198 -21.12 -12.47 2.23
C PRO A 198 -21.27 -11.36 3.28
N MET A 199 -20.18 -10.63 3.54
CA MET A 199 -20.18 -9.49 4.47
C MET A 199 -21.22 -8.43 4.04
N ALA A 200 -21.20 -8.03 2.77
CA ALA A 200 -22.14 -7.05 2.21
C ALA A 200 -23.62 -7.54 2.24
N ILE A 201 -23.84 -8.84 2.03
CA ILE A 201 -25.19 -9.44 2.10
C ILE A 201 -25.69 -9.53 3.54
N THR A 202 -24.80 -9.85 4.49
CA THR A 202 -25.18 -10.06 5.90
C THR A 202 -25.38 -8.75 6.66
N VAL A 203 -24.75 -7.65 6.26
CA VAL A 203 -24.86 -6.34 6.93
C VAL A 203 -26.32 -5.90 7.10
N PRO A 204 -27.19 -5.83 6.06
CA PRO A 204 -28.57 -5.37 6.24
C PRO A 204 -29.37 -6.24 7.21
N TRP A 205 -29.16 -7.56 7.16
CA TRP A 205 -29.84 -8.51 8.05
C TRP A 205 -29.36 -8.37 9.49
N SER A 206 -28.04 -8.32 9.72
CA SER A 206 -27.46 -8.22 11.05
C SER A 206 -27.74 -6.85 11.71
N VAL A 207 -27.69 -5.77 10.94
CA VAL A 207 -28.04 -4.43 11.39
C VAL A 207 -29.54 -4.35 11.75
N GLY A 208 -30.41 -4.96 10.95
CA GLY A 208 -31.84 -5.02 11.26
C GLY A 208 -32.18 -5.80 12.55
N ARG A 209 -31.32 -6.78 12.93
CA ARG A 209 -31.54 -7.60 14.13
C ARG A 209 -30.78 -7.11 15.37
N TYR A 210 -29.60 -6.56 15.21
CA TYR A 210 -28.71 -6.20 16.33
C TYR A 210 -28.36 -4.71 16.39
N GLY A 211 -29.04 -3.88 15.58
CA GLY A 211 -28.72 -2.47 15.47
C GLY A 211 -27.31 -2.24 14.89
N MET A 212 -26.68 -1.14 15.24
CA MET A 212 -25.35 -0.77 14.75
C MET A 212 -24.28 -1.85 14.99
N VAL A 213 -24.34 -2.59 16.11
CA VAL A 213 -23.39 -3.68 16.42
C VAL A 213 -23.45 -4.81 15.40
N GLY A 214 -24.58 -4.97 14.70
CA GLY A 214 -24.73 -5.93 13.59
C GLY A 214 -23.72 -5.71 12.46
N SER A 215 -23.37 -4.45 12.18
CA SER A 215 -22.29 -4.10 11.24
C SER A 215 -20.94 -4.70 11.68
N ALA A 216 -20.61 -4.62 12.98
CA ALA A 216 -19.38 -5.22 13.51
C ALA A 216 -19.37 -6.76 13.35
N TYR A 217 -20.50 -7.44 13.59
CA TYR A 217 -20.59 -8.90 13.39
C TYR A 217 -20.37 -9.29 11.94
N ALA A 218 -20.98 -8.55 11.00
CA ALA A 218 -20.76 -8.81 9.57
C ALA A 218 -19.30 -8.58 9.16
N ASN A 219 -18.66 -7.54 9.68
CA ASN A 219 -17.25 -7.25 9.44
C ASN A 219 -16.35 -8.38 9.96
N VAL A 220 -16.54 -8.83 11.21
CA VAL A 220 -15.78 -9.94 11.79
C VAL A 220 -15.96 -11.23 10.97
N LEU A 221 -17.20 -11.52 10.53
CA LEU A 221 -17.48 -12.68 9.69
C LEU A 221 -16.71 -12.62 8.36
N GLY A 222 -16.82 -11.50 7.65
CA GLY A 222 -16.18 -11.34 6.35
C GLY A 222 -14.65 -11.41 6.42
N GLU A 223 -14.03 -10.68 7.34
CA GLU A 223 -12.57 -10.73 7.57
C GLU A 223 -12.11 -12.13 7.97
N SER A 224 -12.90 -12.84 8.79
CA SER A 224 -12.57 -14.22 9.19
C SER A 224 -12.63 -15.19 8.01
N ILE A 225 -13.59 -15.04 7.09
CA ILE A 225 -13.68 -15.84 5.87
C ILE A 225 -12.46 -15.60 4.98
N ILE A 226 -12.10 -14.33 4.77
CA ILE A 226 -10.93 -13.98 3.96
C ILE A 226 -9.65 -14.57 4.59
N ALA A 227 -9.47 -14.39 5.89
CA ALA A 227 -8.32 -14.93 6.62
C ALA A 227 -8.25 -16.46 6.54
N ALA A 228 -9.39 -17.15 6.66
CA ALA A 228 -9.46 -18.60 6.51
C ALA A 228 -9.06 -19.07 5.11
N CYS A 229 -9.46 -18.34 4.06
CA CYS A 229 -9.02 -18.61 2.69
C CYS A 229 -7.50 -18.46 2.53
N PHE A 230 -6.90 -17.39 3.07
CA PHE A 230 -5.46 -17.19 3.03
C PHE A 230 -4.69 -18.25 3.82
N LEU A 231 -5.14 -18.60 5.02
CA LEU A 231 -4.53 -19.65 5.81
C LEU A 231 -4.66 -21.02 5.15
N GLY A 232 -5.84 -21.33 4.57
CA GLY A 232 -6.07 -22.54 3.79
C GLY A 232 -5.11 -22.64 2.60
N ALA A 233 -4.96 -21.55 1.85
CA ALA A 233 -4.01 -21.47 0.75
C ALA A 233 -2.57 -21.67 1.26
N LEU A 234 -2.18 -21.01 2.34
CA LEU A 234 -0.84 -21.14 2.93
C LEU A 234 -0.54 -22.59 3.30
N VAL A 235 -1.48 -23.31 3.93
CA VAL A 235 -1.33 -24.73 4.27
C VAL A 235 -1.21 -25.59 3.01
N VAL A 236 -2.01 -25.32 1.98
CA VAL A 236 -1.94 -26.08 0.72
C VAL A 236 -0.60 -25.88 0.01
N PHE A 237 -0.14 -24.63 -0.11
CA PHE A 237 1.16 -24.34 -0.72
C PHE A 237 2.31 -24.93 0.12
N TRP A 238 2.24 -24.83 1.44
CA TRP A 238 3.23 -25.42 2.32
C TRP A 238 3.33 -26.95 2.17
N ARG A 239 2.19 -27.65 2.08
CA ARG A 239 2.17 -29.10 1.87
C ARG A 239 2.71 -29.54 0.52
N ARG A 240 2.58 -28.69 -0.51
CA ARG A 240 3.02 -29.00 -1.89
C ARG A 240 4.48 -28.64 -2.15
N GLU A 241 4.93 -27.52 -1.64
CA GLU A 241 6.20 -26.91 -2.00
C GLU A 241 7.09 -26.62 -0.77
N GLY A 242 6.69 -27.02 0.42
CA GLY A 242 7.45 -26.83 1.65
C GLY A 242 8.68 -27.74 1.70
N ASP A 243 9.72 -27.25 2.38
CA ASP A 243 11.02 -27.91 2.53
C ASP A 243 11.21 -28.62 3.86
N GLY A 244 10.11 -28.89 4.58
CA GLY A 244 10.14 -29.57 5.88
C GLY A 244 10.56 -28.70 7.06
N ARG A 245 10.75 -27.39 6.87
CA ARG A 245 11.01 -26.46 7.98
C ARG A 245 9.84 -26.46 8.96
N PRO A 246 10.11 -26.27 10.27
CA PRO A 246 9.04 -26.20 11.26
C PRO A 246 8.17 -24.96 11.02
N LEU A 247 6.86 -25.10 11.19
CA LEU A 247 5.90 -23.98 11.11
C LEU A 247 5.96 -23.05 12.33
N SER A 248 6.81 -23.36 13.32
CA SER A 248 7.00 -22.57 14.53
C SER A 248 7.54 -21.17 14.24
N PRO A 249 7.24 -20.19 15.11
CA PRO A 249 7.74 -18.83 14.97
C PRO A 249 9.28 -18.82 15.06
N GLN A 250 9.94 -18.16 14.09
CA GLN A 250 11.39 -17.98 14.09
C GLN A 250 11.72 -16.52 14.34
N TRP A 251 12.30 -16.26 15.50
CA TRP A 251 12.58 -14.93 15.99
C TRP A 251 13.43 -14.06 15.02
N ASN A 252 14.41 -14.66 14.37
CA ASN A 252 15.28 -13.94 13.42
C ASN A 252 14.48 -13.37 12.23
N VAL A 253 13.55 -14.14 11.66
CA VAL A 253 12.71 -13.72 10.54
C VAL A 253 11.67 -12.71 11.03
N ILE A 254 11.02 -12.99 12.16
CA ILE A 254 10.05 -12.09 12.79
C ILE A 254 10.69 -10.72 13.10
N LYS A 255 11.89 -10.72 13.71
CA LYS A 255 12.62 -9.48 14.00
C LYS A 255 12.93 -8.68 12.74
N ALA A 256 13.32 -9.35 11.66
CA ALA A 256 13.57 -8.67 10.38
C ALA A 256 12.29 -8.05 9.81
N GLN A 257 11.15 -8.75 9.87
CA GLN A 257 9.85 -8.23 9.45
C GLN A 257 9.40 -7.05 10.32
N LEU A 258 9.57 -7.11 11.64
CA LEU A 258 9.22 -6.04 12.57
C LEU A 258 10.12 -4.80 12.39
N THR A 259 11.41 -4.99 12.11
CA THR A 259 12.34 -3.88 11.85
C THR A 259 11.94 -3.11 10.57
N MET A 260 11.63 -3.84 9.51
CA MET A 260 11.09 -3.26 8.28
C MET A 260 9.73 -2.60 8.53
N GLY A 261 8.89 -3.25 9.34
CA GLY A 261 7.59 -2.74 9.75
C GLY A 261 7.67 -1.41 10.48
N ARG A 262 8.61 -1.25 11.40
CA ARG A 262 8.86 0.01 12.12
C ARG A 262 9.08 1.17 11.14
N ASP A 263 9.89 0.97 10.11
CA ASP A 263 10.20 2.01 9.14
C ASP A 263 8.99 2.35 8.27
N LEU A 264 8.20 1.35 7.89
CA LEU A 264 6.93 1.55 7.16
C LEU A 264 5.88 2.25 8.02
N ILE A 265 5.76 1.92 9.30
CA ILE A 265 4.86 2.60 10.23
C ILE A 265 5.27 4.07 10.39
N ALA A 266 6.55 4.35 10.62
CA ALA A 266 7.04 5.73 10.73
C ALA A 266 6.76 6.56 9.47
N ARG A 267 6.89 5.93 8.28
CA ARG A 267 6.50 6.54 7.00
C ARG A 267 5.00 6.83 6.95
N SER A 268 4.14 5.88 7.31
CA SER A 268 2.68 6.05 7.30
C SER A 268 2.21 7.12 8.30
N LEU A 269 2.80 7.15 9.49
CA LEU A 269 2.52 8.19 10.48
C LEU A 269 2.89 9.58 9.96
N SER A 270 3.99 9.72 9.23
CA SER A 270 4.38 11.00 8.64
C SER A 270 3.33 11.50 7.63
N PHE A 271 2.79 10.63 6.79
CA PHE A 271 1.67 10.98 5.90
C PHE A 271 0.45 11.43 6.70
N GLN A 272 0.10 10.67 7.74
CA GLN A 272 -1.08 10.95 8.53
C GLN A 272 -0.97 12.30 9.25
N VAL A 273 0.20 12.63 9.79
CA VAL A 273 0.47 13.95 10.39
C VAL A 273 0.26 15.06 9.36
N ALA A 274 0.76 14.90 8.13
CA ALA A 274 0.56 15.89 7.09
C ALA A 274 -0.92 16.09 6.75
N PHE A 275 -1.67 15.02 6.49
CA PHE A 275 -3.08 15.11 6.11
C PHE A 275 -3.98 15.61 7.24
N ILE A 276 -3.75 15.17 8.48
CA ILE A 276 -4.49 15.67 9.65
C ILE A 276 -4.20 17.17 9.88
N SER A 277 -2.93 17.58 9.74
CA SER A 277 -2.55 19.00 9.88
C SER A 277 -3.18 19.85 8.78
N ALA A 278 -3.23 19.36 7.53
CA ALA A 278 -3.91 20.05 6.45
C ALA A 278 -5.40 20.26 6.73
N ALA A 279 -6.08 19.21 7.20
CA ALA A 279 -7.49 19.27 7.56
C ALA A 279 -7.74 20.21 8.75
N ALA A 280 -6.87 20.19 9.77
CA ALA A 280 -6.96 21.05 10.94
C ALA A 280 -6.80 22.55 10.56
N VAL A 281 -5.85 22.86 9.68
CA VAL A 281 -5.64 24.24 9.20
C VAL A 281 -6.81 24.67 8.32
N ALA A 282 -7.30 23.83 7.40
CA ALA A 282 -8.47 24.13 6.59
C ALA A 282 -9.72 24.38 7.45
N GLY A 283 -9.90 23.60 8.53
CA GLY A 283 -11.00 23.78 9.50
C GLY A 283 -10.95 25.12 10.24
N ARG A 284 -9.77 25.62 10.53
CA ARG A 284 -9.57 26.97 11.15
C ARG A 284 -9.87 28.12 10.19
N MET A 285 -9.85 27.86 8.87
CA MET A 285 -10.20 28.85 7.85
C MET A 285 -11.72 28.97 7.62
N GLY A 286 -12.51 28.04 8.14
CA GLY A 286 -13.97 28.03 8.06
C GLY A 286 -14.54 26.73 7.48
N SER A 287 -15.88 26.65 7.45
CA SER A 287 -16.61 25.46 7.00
C SER A 287 -16.47 25.18 5.50
N ALA A 288 -16.51 26.22 4.66
CA ALA A 288 -16.37 26.06 3.21
C ALA A 288 -14.96 25.57 2.78
N PRO A 289 -13.84 26.11 3.31
CA PRO A 289 -12.50 25.57 3.07
C PRO A 289 -12.33 24.13 3.55
N LEU A 290 -12.88 23.78 4.71
CA LEU A 290 -12.83 22.42 5.23
C LEU A 290 -13.59 21.45 4.32
N ALA A 291 -14.81 21.80 3.91
CA ALA A 291 -15.62 20.98 3.01
C ALA A 291 -14.94 20.80 1.65
N ALA A 292 -14.39 21.87 1.07
CA ALA A 292 -13.63 21.83 -0.17
C ALA A 292 -12.40 20.92 -0.05
N HIS A 293 -11.65 21.05 1.05
CA HIS A 293 -10.49 20.20 1.32
C HIS A 293 -10.87 18.72 1.42
N GLN A 294 -11.95 18.39 2.12
CA GLN A 294 -12.41 17.01 2.27
C GLN A 294 -12.82 16.38 0.92
N ILE A 295 -13.52 17.13 0.07
CA ILE A 295 -13.88 16.64 -1.28
C ILE A 295 -12.62 16.35 -2.11
N LEU A 296 -11.68 17.29 -2.15
CA LEU A 296 -10.44 17.13 -2.88
C LEU A 296 -9.59 15.97 -2.35
N LEU A 297 -9.52 15.82 -1.02
CA LEU A 297 -8.80 14.73 -0.37
C LEU A 297 -9.44 13.37 -0.67
N GLN A 298 -10.76 13.31 -0.70
CA GLN A 298 -11.49 12.08 -1.05
C GLN A 298 -11.22 11.67 -2.50
N LEU A 299 -11.21 12.64 -3.43
CA LEU A 299 -10.82 12.41 -4.82
C LEU A 299 -9.38 11.93 -4.93
N TRP A 300 -8.44 12.57 -4.21
CA TRP A 300 -7.05 12.13 -4.14
C TRP A 300 -6.95 10.67 -3.68
N ASN A 301 -7.60 10.31 -2.56
CA ASN A 301 -7.59 8.96 -2.03
C ASN A 301 -8.13 7.93 -3.04
N PHE A 302 -9.19 8.27 -3.76
CA PHE A 302 -9.74 7.41 -4.80
C PHE A 302 -8.77 7.20 -5.98
N LEU A 303 -8.15 8.27 -6.44
CA LEU A 303 -7.21 8.22 -7.57
C LEU A 303 -5.91 7.48 -7.20
N THR A 304 -5.47 7.60 -5.95
CA THR A 304 -4.30 6.88 -5.46
C THR A 304 -4.48 5.36 -5.44
N LEU A 305 -5.70 4.82 -5.37
CA LEU A 305 -5.95 3.38 -5.48
C LEU A 305 -5.44 2.83 -6.82
N VAL A 306 -5.63 3.59 -7.91
CA VAL A 306 -5.15 3.20 -9.23
C VAL A 306 -3.62 3.21 -9.27
N LEU A 307 -3.00 4.28 -8.76
CA LEU A 307 -1.54 4.42 -8.73
C LEU A 307 -0.88 3.40 -7.81
N ASP A 308 -1.50 3.10 -6.67
CA ASP A 308 -1.00 2.12 -5.71
C ASP A 308 -1.10 0.68 -6.25
N SER A 309 -2.13 0.37 -7.04
CA SER A 309 -2.23 -0.93 -7.72
C SER A 309 -1.05 -1.19 -8.67
N VAL A 310 -0.58 -0.14 -9.36
CA VAL A 310 0.62 -0.20 -10.20
C VAL A 310 1.89 -0.33 -9.35
N ALA A 311 1.96 0.37 -8.23
CA ALA A 311 3.06 0.25 -7.28
C ALA A 311 3.18 -1.16 -6.69
N ILE A 312 2.08 -1.84 -6.41
CA ILE A 312 2.05 -3.25 -5.97
C ILE A 312 2.66 -4.16 -7.04
N ALA A 313 2.28 -3.97 -8.31
CA ALA A 313 2.88 -4.73 -9.41
C ALA A 313 4.39 -4.46 -9.54
N ALA A 314 4.81 -3.20 -9.41
CA ALA A 314 6.21 -2.82 -9.40
C ALA A 314 6.99 -3.52 -8.29
N GLN A 315 6.45 -3.50 -7.07
CA GLN A 315 7.06 -4.11 -5.89
C GLN A 315 7.32 -5.62 -6.10
N ALA A 316 6.33 -6.34 -6.60
CA ALA A 316 6.45 -7.78 -6.85
C ALA A 316 7.49 -8.09 -7.94
N LEU A 317 7.41 -7.40 -9.08
CA LEU A 317 8.27 -7.66 -10.23
C LEU A 317 9.73 -7.24 -10.00
N VAL A 318 9.95 -6.08 -9.39
CA VAL A 318 11.30 -5.59 -9.06
C VAL A 318 11.93 -6.44 -7.96
N GLY A 319 11.15 -6.80 -6.94
CA GLY A 319 11.62 -7.70 -5.88
C GLY A 319 12.07 -9.06 -6.44
N ALA A 320 11.30 -9.63 -7.38
CA ALA A 320 11.65 -10.88 -8.05
C ALA A 320 12.90 -10.72 -8.92
N ALA A 321 13.03 -9.63 -9.71
CA ALA A 321 14.19 -9.38 -10.54
C ALA A 321 15.48 -9.23 -9.73
N LEU A 322 15.43 -8.54 -8.59
CA LEU A 322 16.56 -8.43 -7.67
C LEU A 322 16.85 -9.76 -6.97
N GLY A 323 15.82 -10.55 -6.65
CA GLY A 323 15.98 -11.91 -6.12
C GLY A 323 16.68 -12.84 -7.08
N ALA A 324 16.46 -12.70 -8.38
CA ALA A 324 17.16 -13.42 -9.44
C ALA A 324 18.60 -12.89 -9.69
N GLY A 325 19.07 -11.90 -8.92
CA GLY A 325 20.41 -11.35 -9.03
C GLY A 325 20.60 -10.37 -10.20
N SER A 326 19.53 -9.94 -10.87
CA SER A 326 19.63 -9.08 -12.06
C SER A 326 19.20 -7.63 -11.79
N ALA A 327 20.14 -6.78 -11.37
CA ALA A 327 19.91 -5.35 -11.22
C ALA A 327 19.52 -4.67 -12.56
N ARG A 328 20.06 -5.16 -13.69
CA ARG A 328 19.72 -4.66 -15.02
C ARG A 328 18.25 -4.95 -15.35
N HIS A 329 17.80 -6.16 -15.07
CA HIS A 329 16.40 -6.54 -15.27
C HIS A 329 15.47 -5.74 -14.36
N ALA A 330 15.82 -5.57 -13.07
CA ALA A 330 15.07 -4.75 -12.14
C ALA A 330 14.89 -3.30 -12.63
N ARG A 331 15.95 -2.69 -13.18
CA ARG A 331 15.88 -1.36 -13.82
C ARG A 331 14.96 -1.33 -15.03
N ARG A 332 15.04 -2.34 -15.88
CA ARG A 332 14.16 -2.45 -17.06
C ARG A 332 12.71 -2.51 -16.64
N VAL A 333 12.38 -3.37 -15.68
CA VAL A 333 11.05 -3.47 -15.09
C VAL A 333 10.60 -2.13 -14.51
N GLY A 334 11.43 -1.50 -13.69
CA GLY A 334 11.14 -0.19 -13.09
C GLY A 334 10.83 0.89 -14.14
N ASN A 335 11.58 0.94 -15.25
CA ASN A 335 11.33 1.88 -16.34
C ASN A 335 10.00 1.62 -17.06
N ILE A 336 9.62 0.35 -17.26
CA ILE A 336 8.34 -0.01 -17.91
C ILE A 336 7.18 0.38 -16.99
N VAL A 337 7.26 0.04 -15.70
CA VAL A 337 6.26 0.42 -14.69
C VAL A 337 6.12 1.93 -14.59
N LEU A 338 7.25 2.66 -14.56
CA LEU A 338 7.24 4.12 -14.50
C LEU A 338 6.49 4.72 -15.69
N ARG A 339 6.79 4.26 -16.92
CA ARG A 339 6.07 4.72 -18.13
C ARG A 339 4.58 4.41 -18.07
N PHE A 340 4.21 3.23 -17.62
CA PHE A 340 2.81 2.83 -17.46
C PHE A 340 2.09 3.70 -16.42
N SER A 341 2.70 3.93 -15.27
CA SER A 341 2.14 4.75 -14.19
C SER A 341 2.00 6.22 -14.59
N VAL A 342 2.98 6.76 -15.33
CA VAL A 342 2.90 8.12 -15.88
C VAL A 342 1.75 8.21 -16.90
N ALA A 343 1.60 7.24 -17.79
CA ALA A 343 0.48 7.22 -18.74
C ALA A 343 -0.87 7.17 -18.01
N ALA A 344 -0.99 6.33 -16.97
CA ALA A 344 -2.19 6.26 -16.15
C ALA A 344 -2.47 7.59 -15.43
N SER A 345 -1.46 8.22 -14.83
CA SER A 345 -1.63 9.50 -14.14
C SER A 345 -1.97 10.65 -15.09
N VAL A 346 -1.43 10.66 -16.30
CA VAL A 346 -1.81 11.62 -17.34
C VAL A 346 -3.28 11.44 -17.72
N LEU A 347 -3.73 10.20 -17.93
CA LEU A 347 -5.15 9.92 -18.21
C LEU A 347 -6.06 10.41 -17.08
N LEU A 348 -5.72 10.10 -15.83
CA LEU A 348 -6.47 10.56 -14.66
C LEU A 348 -6.49 12.09 -14.56
N ALA A 349 -5.36 12.75 -14.79
CA ALA A 349 -5.24 14.20 -14.78
C ALA A 349 -6.07 14.87 -15.89
N LEU A 350 -6.09 14.26 -17.08
CA LEU A 350 -6.94 14.73 -18.20
C LEU A 350 -8.43 14.57 -17.86
N CYS A 351 -8.83 13.45 -17.25
CA CYS A 351 -10.20 13.23 -16.78
C CYS A 351 -10.61 14.28 -15.72
N LEU A 352 -9.71 14.60 -14.77
CA LEU A 352 -9.95 15.64 -13.78
C LEU A 352 -10.03 17.02 -14.40
N GLY A 353 -9.11 17.34 -15.33
CA GLY A 353 -9.09 18.62 -16.03
C GLY A 353 -10.35 18.84 -16.87
N ALA A 354 -10.74 17.84 -17.66
CA ALA A 354 -11.98 17.88 -18.45
C ALA A 354 -13.24 17.92 -17.56
N GLY A 355 -13.18 17.26 -16.40
CA GLY A 355 -14.28 17.21 -15.43
C GLY A 355 -14.35 18.39 -14.47
N ALA A 356 -13.48 19.41 -14.57
CA ALA A 356 -13.39 20.50 -13.61
C ALA A 356 -14.70 21.29 -13.43
N GLY A 357 -15.54 21.37 -14.44
CA GLY A 357 -16.86 22.02 -14.37
C GLY A 357 -17.99 21.13 -13.88
N VAL A 358 -17.82 19.81 -13.88
CA VAL A 358 -18.88 18.82 -13.60
C VAL A 358 -18.61 18.08 -12.28
N ILE A 359 -17.41 17.53 -12.11
CA ILE A 359 -17.09 16.66 -10.97
C ILE A 359 -17.31 17.35 -9.61
N PRO A 360 -16.85 18.61 -9.37
CA PRO A 360 -17.11 19.30 -8.11
C PRO A 360 -18.61 19.41 -7.78
N ARG A 361 -19.43 19.67 -8.80
CA ARG A 361 -20.88 19.83 -8.66
C ARG A 361 -21.63 18.53 -8.33
N LEU A 362 -21.01 17.37 -8.54
CA LEU A 362 -21.56 16.09 -8.11
C LEU A 362 -21.49 15.94 -6.58
N PHE A 363 -20.52 16.59 -5.93
CA PHE A 363 -20.30 16.52 -4.49
C PHE A 363 -21.02 17.60 -3.71
N THR A 364 -21.15 18.81 -4.28
CA THR A 364 -21.78 19.95 -3.62
C THR A 364 -22.39 20.93 -4.60
N GLN A 365 -23.47 21.59 -4.17
CA GLN A 365 -24.10 22.70 -4.88
C GLN A 365 -23.80 24.06 -4.23
N ASP A 366 -23.06 24.08 -3.11
CA ASP A 366 -22.74 25.30 -2.36
C ASP A 366 -21.73 26.16 -3.15
N PRO A 367 -22.12 27.39 -3.56
CA PRO A 367 -21.23 28.26 -4.32
C PRO A 367 -19.94 28.65 -3.58
N ALA A 368 -20.01 28.75 -2.23
CA ALA A 368 -18.85 29.09 -1.39
C ALA A 368 -17.82 27.97 -1.42
N VAL A 369 -18.26 26.71 -1.35
CA VAL A 369 -17.38 25.52 -1.44
C VAL A 369 -16.80 25.41 -2.84
N LEU A 370 -17.61 25.56 -3.88
CA LEU A 370 -17.17 25.47 -5.28
C LEU A 370 -16.14 26.56 -5.63
N SER A 371 -16.35 27.80 -5.19
CA SER A 371 -15.40 28.89 -5.43
C SER A 371 -14.07 28.66 -4.70
N THR A 372 -14.12 28.18 -3.44
CA THR A 372 -12.92 27.87 -2.65
C THR A 372 -12.12 26.70 -3.25
N MET A 373 -12.80 25.76 -3.89
CA MET A 373 -12.18 24.57 -4.50
C MET A 373 -11.51 24.88 -5.84
N ALA A 374 -11.87 25.94 -6.53
CA ALA A 374 -11.46 26.21 -7.91
C ALA A 374 -9.92 26.27 -8.09
N GLY A 375 -9.21 26.94 -7.19
CA GLY A 375 -7.73 27.00 -7.22
C GLY A 375 -7.09 25.65 -6.87
N PRO A 376 -7.40 25.06 -5.69
CA PRO A 376 -6.89 23.77 -5.26
C PRO A 376 -7.20 22.61 -6.22
N TRP A 377 -8.25 22.69 -7.03
CA TRP A 377 -8.58 21.71 -8.05
C TRP A 377 -7.43 21.47 -9.04
N TRP A 378 -6.83 22.53 -9.56
CA TRP A 378 -5.70 22.42 -10.47
C TRP A 378 -4.43 21.93 -9.79
N MET A 379 -4.29 22.21 -8.49
CA MET A 379 -3.23 21.65 -7.68
C MET A 379 -3.41 20.13 -7.51
N LEU A 380 -4.64 19.65 -7.35
CA LEU A 380 -4.93 18.21 -7.34
C LEU A 380 -4.54 17.56 -8.68
N VAL A 381 -4.82 18.20 -9.81
CA VAL A 381 -4.41 17.71 -11.15
C VAL A 381 -2.89 17.55 -11.23
N VAL A 382 -2.14 18.56 -10.79
CA VAL A 382 -0.67 18.51 -10.74
C VAL A 382 -0.19 17.42 -9.77
N LEU A 383 -0.83 17.32 -8.61
CA LEU A 383 -0.50 16.31 -7.59
C LEU A 383 -0.65 14.88 -8.14
N VAL A 384 -1.70 14.61 -8.93
CA VAL A 384 -1.93 13.31 -9.59
C VAL A 384 -0.83 13.00 -10.60
N LEU A 385 -0.42 13.98 -11.41
CA LEU A 385 0.67 13.81 -12.36
C LEU A 385 2.00 13.45 -11.66
N MET A 386 2.33 14.19 -10.61
CA MET A 386 3.52 13.92 -9.80
C MET A 386 3.39 12.58 -9.07
N GLY A 387 2.18 12.25 -8.61
CA GLY A 387 1.84 10.99 -7.97
C GLY A 387 2.16 9.79 -8.85
N GLY A 388 1.90 9.86 -10.16
CA GLY A 388 2.22 8.79 -11.11
C GLY A 388 3.69 8.38 -11.06
N VAL A 389 4.60 9.33 -10.95
CA VAL A 389 6.04 9.06 -10.81
C VAL A 389 6.37 8.55 -9.40
N VAL A 390 5.87 9.23 -8.38
CA VAL A 390 6.17 8.91 -6.97
C VAL A 390 5.70 7.51 -6.61
N PHE A 391 4.46 7.13 -6.93
CA PHE A 391 3.92 5.81 -6.60
C PHE A 391 4.63 4.68 -7.34
N ALA A 392 4.97 4.87 -8.63
CA ALA A 392 5.76 3.89 -9.38
C ALA A 392 7.13 3.65 -8.74
N LEU A 393 7.86 4.73 -8.42
CA LEU A 393 9.19 4.64 -7.82
C LEU A 393 9.14 4.16 -6.37
N ASP A 394 8.10 4.50 -5.61
CA ASP A 394 7.85 3.91 -4.30
C ASP A 394 7.69 2.39 -4.39
N GLY A 395 6.90 1.90 -5.35
CA GLY A 395 6.74 0.47 -5.60
C GLY A 395 8.06 -0.21 -5.93
N VAL A 396 8.89 0.41 -6.78
CA VAL A 396 10.24 -0.07 -7.11
C VAL A 396 11.13 -0.13 -5.87
N LEU A 397 11.20 0.94 -5.09
CA LEU A 397 12.04 1.01 -3.88
C LEU A 397 11.54 0.09 -2.76
N LEU A 398 10.22 -0.09 -2.62
CA LEU A 398 9.64 -1.09 -1.73
C LEU A 398 10.01 -2.51 -2.15
N GLY A 399 9.97 -2.82 -3.46
CA GLY A 399 10.42 -4.10 -4.01
C GLY A 399 11.91 -4.35 -3.77
N ALA A 400 12.70 -3.30 -3.78
CA ALA A 400 14.11 -3.31 -3.42
C ALA A 400 14.37 -3.38 -1.91
N ALA A 401 13.32 -3.37 -1.07
CA ALA A 401 13.39 -3.30 0.38
C ALA A 401 14.12 -2.04 0.93
N ASP A 402 14.16 -0.96 0.15
CA ASP A 402 14.80 0.31 0.52
C ASP A 402 13.88 1.20 1.38
N VAL A 403 13.31 0.59 2.41
CA VAL A 403 12.27 1.19 3.27
C VAL A 403 12.81 2.29 4.15
N ALA A 404 14.06 2.15 4.62
CA ALA A 404 14.70 3.16 5.47
C ALA A 404 14.87 4.49 4.71
N PHE A 405 15.24 4.43 3.44
CA PHE A 405 15.28 5.60 2.58
C PHE A 405 13.89 6.21 2.39
N LEU A 406 12.87 5.40 2.06
CA LEU A 406 11.50 5.88 1.88
C LEU A 406 10.92 6.54 3.12
N ARG A 407 11.17 5.96 4.31
CA ARG A 407 10.82 6.59 5.60
C ARG A 407 11.45 7.97 5.72
N THR A 408 12.78 8.06 5.56
CA THR A 408 13.54 9.30 5.73
C THR A 408 13.10 10.35 4.71
N ALA A 409 12.96 9.98 3.44
CA ALA A 409 12.48 10.87 2.38
C ALA A 409 11.08 11.43 2.69
N THR A 410 10.16 10.58 3.20
CA THR A 410 8.82 11.02 3.58
C THR A 410 8.84 11.96 4.78
N MET A 411 9.60 11.64 5.83
CA MET A 411 9.73 12.51 7.01
C MET A 411 10.31 13.88 6.64
N VAL A 412 11.38 13.92 5.86
CA VAL A 412 11.98 15.17 5.38
C VAL A 412 10.98 15.96 4.54
N SER A 413 10.23 15.30 3.66
CA SER A 413 9.21 15.97 2.84
C SER A 413 8.11 16.61 3.68
N VAL A 414 7.69 15.97 4.77
CA VAL A 414 6.71 16.54 5.70
C VAL A 414 7.30 17.72 6.47
N ILE A 415 8.48 17.55 7.06
CA ILE A 415 9.09 18.57 7.92
C ILE A 415 9.53 19.81 7.13
N VAL A 416 10.10 19.62 5.95
CA VAL A 416 10.67 20.71 5.14
C VAL A 416 9.68 21.23 4.10
N GLY A 417 8.91 20.34 3.46
CA GLY A 417 8.02 20.71 2.36
C GLY A 417 6.61 21.07 2.79
N PHE A 418 6.05 20.36 3.76
CA PHE A 418 4.67 20.55 4.16
C PHE A 418 4.51 21.55 5.30
N ILE A 419 5.10 21.25 6.46
CA ILE A 419 4.85 22.02 7.69
C ILE A 419 5.13 23.51 7.55
N PRO A 420 6.28 23.96 7.02
CA PRO A 420 6.56 25.40 6.91
C PRO A 420 5.57 26.12 6.00
N VAL A 421 5.22 25.51 4.87
CA VAL A 421 4.33 26.13 3.87
C VAL A 421 2.90 26.25 4.42
N VAL A 422 2.40 25.22 5.12
CA VAL A 422 1.05 25.23 5.69
C VAL A 422 0.94 26.22 6.84
N TRP A 423 1.98 26.35 7.67
CA TRP A 423 2.03 27.37 8.73
C TRP A 423 2.11 28.77 8.17
N MET A 424 2.92 29.01 7.13
CA MET A 424 2.95 30.30 6.41
C MET A 424 1.57 30.60 5.79
N ALA A 425 0.93 29.63 5.17
CA ALA A 425 -0.41 29.77 4.59
C ALA A 425 -1.45 30.18 5.65
N TYR A 426 -1.35 29.65 6.86
CA TYR A 426 -2.21 30.00 7.98
C TYR A 426 -1.93 31.44 8.48
N ILE A 427 -0.67 31.80 8.70
CA ILE A 427 -0.25 33.11 9.21
C ILE A 427 -0.55 34.24 8.20
N PHE A 428 -0.27 34.01 6.92
CA PHE A 428 -0.46 35.01 5.86
C PHE A 428 -1.83 34.94 5.17
N HIS A 429 -2.76 34.12 5.68
CA HIS A 429 -4.13 34.00 5.17
C HIS A 429 -4.23 33.65 3.67
N TRP A 430 -3.36 32.74 3.19
CA TRP A 430 -3.38 32.29 1.79
C TRP A 430 -4.58 31.42 1.42
N GLY A 431 -5.48 31.17 2.36
CA GLY A 431 -6.64 30.34 2.17
C GLY A 431 -6.31 28.89 1.87
N LEU A 432 -7.27 28.14 1.33
CA LEU A 432 -7.10 26.73 1.01
C LEU A 432 -6.00 26.47 -0.02
N VAL A 433 -5.76 27.41 -0.94
CA VAL A 433 -4.67 27.35 -1.92
C VAL A 433 -3.33 27.15 -1.21
N GLY A 434 -3.07 27.87 -0.12
CA GLY A 434 -1.84 27.75 0.64
C GLY A 434 -1.64 26.37 1.27
N VAL A 435 -2.72 25.75 1.78
CA VAL A 435 -2.68 24.37 2.31
C VAL A 435 -2.29 23.39 1.20
N TRP A 436 -2.86 23.55 0.02
CA TRP A 436 -2.56 22.69 -1.14
C TRP A 436 -1.18 22.98 -1.74
N CYS A 437 -0.64 24.20 -1.61
CA CYS A 437 0.77 24.49 -1.87
C CYS A 437 1.69 23.68 -0.95
N GLY A 438 1.31 23.51 0.33
CA GLY A 438 2.04 22.64 1.27
C GLY A 438 2.05 21.18 0.82
N LEU A 439 0.91 20.66 0.34
CA LEU A 439 0.84 19.30 -0.22
C LEU A 439 1.68 19.15 -1.49
N LEU A 440 1.69 20.15 -2.37
CA LEU A 440 2.57 20.18 -3.54
C LEU A 440 4.05 20.25 -3.14
N GLY A 441 4.40 21.04 -2.14
CA GLY A 441 5.75 21.09 -1.59
C GLY A 441 6.21 19.74 -1.06
N PHE A 442 5.34 19.09 -0.29
CA PHE A 442 5.55 17.73 0.20
C PHE A 442 5.83 16.73 -0.92
N ILE A 443 4.94 16.65 -1.93
CA ILE A 443 5.10 15.69 -3.02
C ILE A 443 6.31 16.04 -3.91
N SER A 444 6.65 17.32 -4.06
CA SER A 444 7.80 17.79 -4.88
C SER A 444 9.13 17.34 -4.28
N ILE A 445 9.34 17.53 -2.98
CA ILE A 445 10.55 17.07 -2.28
C ILE A 445 10.64 15.55 -2.34
N ARG A 446 9.51 14.86 -2.13
CA ARG A 446 9.46 13.42 -2.22
C ARG A 446 9.77 12.92 -3.62
N LEU A 447 9.19 13.54 -4.65
CA LEU A 447 9.49 13.24 -6.05
C LEU A 447 10.99 13.37 -6.35
N ALA A 448 11.59 14.49 -5.95
CA ALA A 448 13.02 14.71 -6.13
C ALA A 448 13.86 13.62 -5.43
N ALA A 449 13.50 13.27 -4.21
CA ALA A 449 14.20 12.25 -3.42
C ALA A 449 14.12 10.86 -4.07
N VAL A 450 12.92 10.40 -4.47
CA VAL A 450 12.76 9.06 -5.06
C VAL A 450 13.37 8.97 -6.46
N VAL A 451 13.31 10.04 -7.27
CA VAL A 451 13.95 10.10 -8.59
C VAL A 451 15.47 10.09 -8.44
N TRP A 452 16.02 10.84 -7.49
CA TRP A 452 17.46 10.85 -7.21
C TRP A 452 17.92 9.44 -6.78
N ARG A 453 17.20 8.78 -5.86
CA ARG A 453 17.53 7.42 -5.40
C ARG A 453 17.47 6.41 -6.54
N TYR A 454 16.44 6.49 -7.37
CA TYR A 454 16.23 5.58 -8.50
C TYR A 454 17.31 5.72 -9.58
N ARG A 455 17.79 6.94 -9.84
CA ARG A 455 18.89 7.17 -10.79
C ARG A 455 20.23 6.59 -10.32
N GLY A 456 20.46 6.53 -9.03
CA GLY A 456 21.62 5.88 -8.43
C GLY A 456 21.57 4.35 -8.54
N SER A 457 22.59 3.66 -8.03
CA SER A 457 22.68 2.19 -7.96
C SER A 457 22.37 1.64 -6.57
N ALA A 458 22.40 2.47 -5.56
CA ALA A 458 22.33 2.05 -4.16
C ALA A 458 21.05 1.24 -3.79
N TRP A 459 19.93 1.43 -4.49
CA TRP A 459 18.72 0.64 -4.26
C TRP A 459 18.80 -0.79 -4.83
N THR A 460 19.69 -1.02 -5.83
CA THR A 460 19.89 -2.36 -6.42
C THR A 460 20.84 -3.22 -5.58
N ASP A 461 21.65 -2.59 -4.72
CA ASP A 461 22.71 -3.25 -3.95
C ASP A 461 22.23 -3.62 -2.52
N ASN A 462 20.99 -3.27 -2.16
CA ASN A 462 20.43 -3.62 -0.85
C ASN A 462 20.27 -5.14 -0.72
N ALA A 463 21.12 -5.76 0.11
CA ALA A 463 20.94 -7.13 0.58
C ALA A 463 19.79 -7.20 1.60
N LEU A 464 18.95 -8.25 1.53
CA LEU A 464 18.02 -8.61 2.58
C LEU A 464 18.64 -9.58 3.55
#